data_5245fd5909b500e226d93b99d09ac912
#
_entry.id   5245fd5909b500e226d93b99d09ac912
#
_cell.length_a   1.000
_cell.length_b   1.000
_cell.length_c   1.000
_cell.angle_alpha   90.00
_cell.angle_beta   90.00
_cell.angle_gamma   90.00
#
_symmetry.space_group_name_H-M   'P 1'
#
loop_
_entity.id
_entity.type
_entity.pdbx_description
1 polymer ?
#
loop_
_entity_poly.entity_id
_entity_poly.type
_entity_poly.pdbx_seq_one_letter_code
_entity_poly.pdbx_strand_id
1 'polypeptide(L)'
;MPPSIETYKQAFAATWRDDTPVDQVRFVVLDSETTGFSPVLDRILTIGAVAVVDGEIRLDDSFDELLKVTGDVGPVDVHGVTPDRSDRGYEEGEAVERFLAYLRDGVIVGHHIGHDVSMLDAALERMGTDVRLRNRTLDTADLTWHLAQDGAFAGVKLPHHLTLDTLADLFGVIPHDRHTASGDAFITALVFLRLLKLAARHNRTTLGVICQEFVIP
;
A
#
# COMPACT_ATOMS: atom_id res chain seq x y z
N MET A 1 -6.92 18.22 -18.24
CA MET A 1 -6.56 17.22 -17.23
C MET A 1 -5.22 17.65 -16.63
N PRO A 2 -5.01 17.55 -15.32
CA PRO A 2 -3.72 17.88 -14.70
C PRO A 2 -2.58 17.07 -15.30
N PRO A 3 -1.37 17.65 -15.43
CA PRO A 3 -0.23 16.96 -16.04
C PRO A 3 0.14 15.62 -15.38
N SER A 4 -0.02 15.50 -14.06
CA SER A 4 0.24 14.29 -13.28
C SER A 4 -0.68 13.13 -13.64
N ILE A 5 -1.96 13.37 -13.87
CA ILE A 5 -2.95 12.36 -14.28
C ILE A 5 -2.64 11.87 -15.69
N GLU A 6 -2.30 12.76 -16.60
CA GLU A 6 -1.93 12.37 -17.97
C GLU A 6 -0.61 11.58 -17.97
N THR A 7 0.36 12.00 -17.19
CA THR A 7 1.63 11.28 -17.01
C THR A 7 1.40 9.89 -16.42
N TYR A 8 0.51 9.79 -15.42
CA TYR A 8 0.13 8.50 -14.85
C TYR A 8 -0.50 7.57 -15.89
N LYS A 9 -1.44 8.05 -16.71
CA LYS A 9 -2.03 7.26 -17.80
C LYS A 9 -0.99 6.75 -18.79
N GLN A 10 0.02 7.55 -19.10
CA GLN A 10 1.10 7.20 -20.05
C GLN A 10 2.08 6.16 -19.46
N ALA A 11 2.25 6.11 -18.14
CA ALA A 11 3.15 5.16 -17.48
C ALA A 11 2.79 3.69 -17.76
N PHE A 12 1.51 3.41 -18.06
CA PHE A 12 1.02 2.06 -18.36
C PHE A 12 1.17 1.61 -19.82
N ALA A 13 1.87 2.35 -20.65
CA ALA A 13 2.15 1.93 -22.04
C ALA A 13 3.01 0.65 -22.10
N ALA A 14 3.79 0.36 -21.04
CA ALA A 14 4.57 -0.85 -20.88
C ALA A 14 4.30 -1.46 -19.50
N THR A 15 3.18 -2.17 -19.36
CA THR A 15 2.78 -2.79 -18.08
C THR A 15 3.69 -3.96 -17.72
N TRP A 16 3.86 -4.17 -16.41
CA TRP A 16 4.53 -5.33 -15.84
C TRP A 16 3.87 -6.64 -16.30
N ARG A 17 4.66 -7.58 -16.80
CA ARG A 17 4.19 -8.89 -17.24
C ARG A 17 4.16 -9.87 -16.08
N ASP A 18 3.36 -10.95 -16.18
CA ASP A 18 3.29 -12.00 -15.18
C ASP A 18 4.61 -12.75 -14.99
N ASP A 19 5.39 -12.90 -16.05
CA ASP A 19 6.69 -13.54 -16.04
C ASP A 19 7.85 -12.62 -15.59
N THR A 20 7.56 -11.35 -15.25
CA THR A 20 8.59 -10.43 -14.77
C THR A 20 9.14 -10.91 -13.43
N PRO A 21 10.49 -11.08 -13.31
CA PRO A 21 11.14 -11.40 -12.04
C PRO A 21 10.87 -10.32 -10.99
N VAL A 22 10.62 -10.73 -9.74
CA VAL A 22 10.26 -9.80 -8.66
C VAL A 22 11.37 -8.79 -8.33
N ASP A 23 12.63 -9.13 -8.56
CA ASP A 23 13.78 -8.25 -8.37
C ASP A 23 13.88 -7.12 -9.39
N GLN A 24 13.17 -7.22 -10.52
CA GLN A 24 13.10 -6.18 -11.56
C GLN A 24 11.92 -5.23 -11.38
N VAL A 25 11.03 -5.51 -10.42
CA VAL A 25 9.80 -4.74 -10.21
C VAL A 25 10.04 -3.64 -9.19
N ARG A 26 9.52 -2.43 -9.47
CA ARG A 26 9.38 -1.39 -8.46
C ARG A 26 8.06 -1.60 -7.72
N PHE A 27 8.14 -2.01 -6.47
CA PHE A 27 7.01 -2.06 -5.57
C PHE A 27 6.88 -0.73 -4.83
N VAL A 28 5.67 -0.27 -4.64
CA VAL A 28 5.32 0.89 -3.82
C VAL A 28 4.51 0.39 -2.65
N VAL A 29 5.15 0.29 -1.50
CA VAL A 29 4.49 -0.14 -0.28
C VAL A 29 3.76 1.05 0.31
N LEU A 30 2.45 0.95 0.41
CA LEU A 30 1.52 2.03 0.71
C LEU A 30 0.71 1.71 1.96
N ASP A 31 0.42 2.74 2.72
CA ASP A 31 -0.61 2.77 3.76
C ASP A 31 -1.23 4.16 3.81
N SER A 32 -2.49 4.28 4.27
CA SER A 32 -3.17 5.56 4.42
C SER A 32 -3.98 5.62 5.71
N GLU A 33 -3.95 6.78 6.37
CA GLU A 33 -4.88 7.07 7.45
C GLU A 33 -6.10 7.80 6.89
N THR A 34 -7.26 7.48 7.41
CA THR A 34 -8.54 7.97 6.91
C THR A 34 -9.46 8.41 8.04
N THR A 35 -10.46 9.24 7.74
CA THR A 35 -11.47 9.65 8.74
C THR A 35 -12.41 8.51 9.13
N GLY A 36 -12.45 7.42 8.35
CA GLY A 36 -13.27 6.23 8.55
C GLY A 36 -13.16 5.26 7.38
N PHE A 37 -14.05 4.29 7.31
CA PHE A 37 -13.95 3.15 6.37
C PHE A 37 -14.78 3.27 5.10
N SER A 38 -15.57 4.32 4.92
CA SER A 38 -16.44 4.49 3.75
C SER A 38 -15.77 5.33 2.68
N PRO A 39 -15.38 4.77 1.52
CA PRO A 39 -14.77 5.56 0.43
C PRO A 39 -15.66 6.71 -0.06
N VAL A 40 -16.98 6.60 0.11
CA VAL A 40 -17.94 7.62 -0.30
C VAL A 40 -18.01 8.77 0.70
N LEU A 41 -18.04 8.46 2.01
CA LEU A 41 -18.29 9.44 3.07
C LEU A 41 -16.99 9.97 3.67
N ASP A 42 -15.97 9.13 3.74
CA ASP A 42 -14.74 9.42 4.42
C ASP A 42 -13.66 10.00 3.50
N ARG A 43 -12.60 10.50 4.11
CA ARG A 43 -11.49 11.18 3.42
C ARG A 43 -10.16 10.62 3.86
N ILE A 44 -9.19 10.68 2.97
CA ILE A 44 -7.80 10.39 3.30
C ILE A 44 -7.24 11.54 4.14
N LEU A 45 -6.57 11.21 5.23
CA LEU A 45 -5.87 12.14 6.11
C LEU A 45 -4.37 12.21 5.80
N THR A 46 -3.75 11.04 5.63
CA THR A 46 -2.33 10.94 5.27
C THR A 46 -2.12 9.80 4.29
N ILE A 47 -1.14 9.96 3.42
CA ILE A 47 -0.65 8.90 2.52
C ILE A 47 0.83 8.70 2.81
N GLY A 48 1.21 7.50 3.21
CA GLY A 48 2.58 7.10 3.43
C GLY A 48 2.98 6.00 2.45
N ALA A 49 4.14 6.14 1.78
CA ALA A 49 4.63 5.07 0.93
C ALA A 49 6.15 5.06 0.84
N VAL A 50 6.70 3.88 0.58
CA VAL A 50 8.12 3.69 0.34
C VAL A 50 8.33 2.68 -0.80
N ALA A 51 9.31 2.94 -1.66
CA ALA A 51 9.62 2.01 -2.72
C ALA A 51 10.50 0.84 -2.23
N VAL A 52 10.22 -0.35 -2.77
CA VAL A 52 11.08 -1.53 -2.68
C VAL A 52 11.53 -1.89 -4.09
N VAL A 53 12.84 -1.88 -4.30
CA VAL A 53 13.47 -2.14 -5.61
C VAL A 53 14.66 -3.06 -5.37
N ASP A 54 14.78 -4.12 -6.17
CA ASP A 54 15.88 -5.10 -6.08
C ASP A 54 16.04 -5.68 -4.66
N GLY A 55 14.91 -5.91 -3.98
CA GLY A 55 14.87 -6.46 -2.62
C GLY A 55 15.37 -5.51 -1.52
N GLU A 56 15.45 -4.21 -1.79
CA GLU A 56 15.88 -3.17 -0.86
C GLU A 56 14.80 -2.08 -0.69
N ILE A 57 14.62 -1.61 0.55
CA ILE A 57 13.78 -0.43 0.82
C ILE A 57 14.56 0.82 0.44
N ARG A 58 13.97 1.65 -0.41
CA ARG A 58 14.57 2.89 -0.91
C ARG A 58 14.02 4.09 -0.14
N LEU A 59 14.71 4.47 0.94
CA LEU A 59 14.29 5.62 1.75
C LEU A 59 14.38 6.95 0.98
N ASP A 60 15.22 7.02 -0.03
CA ASP A 60 15.33 8.13 -0.97
C ASP A 60 14.20 8.17 -2.03
N ASP A 61 13.40 7.11 -2.12
CA ASP A 61 12.19 6.98 -2.96
C ASP A 61 10.98 6.71 -2.04
N SER A 62 10.60 7.71 -1.26
CA SER A 62 9.50 7.65 -0.29
C SER A 62 8.51 8.80 -0.48
N PHE A 63 7.31 8.63 0.02
CA PHE A 63 6.22 9.60 -0.03
C PHE A 63 5.55 9.67 1.34
N ASP A 64 5.33 10.87 1.86
CA ASP A 64 4.64 11.12 3.14
C ASP A 64 3.94 12.47 3.07
N GLU A 65 2.64 12.47 2.86
CA GLU A 65 1.87 13.70 2.67
C GLU A 65 0.61 13.70 3.56
N LEU A 66 0.38 14.87 4.14
CA LEU A 66 -0.80 15.18 4.93
C LEU A 66 -1.83 15.86 4.03
N LEU A 67 -3.09 15.43 4.13
CA LEU A 67 -4.21 15.97 3.39
C LEU A 67 -5.05 16.88 4.30
N LYS A 68 -5.56 17.94 3.71
CA LYS A 68 -6.49 18.85 4.36
C LYS A 68 -7.89 18.27 4.32
N VAL A 69 -8.45 18.06 5.50
CA VAL A 69 -9.83 17.61 5.68
C VAL A 69 -10.59 18.67 6.49
N THR A 70 -11.66 19.18 5.93
CA THR A 70 -12.56 20.11 6.63
C THR A 70 -13.62 19.34 7.40
N GLY A 71 -13.78 19.64 8.69
CA GLY A 71 -14.78 19.01 9.54
C GLY A 71 -14.19 17.93 10.47
N ASP A 72 -14.91 16.81 10.59
CA ASP A 72 -14.51 15.71 11.46
C ASP A 72 -13.35 14.93 10.83
N VAL A 73 -12.26 14.82 11.57
CA VAL A 73 -11.08 14.03 11.15
C VAL A 73 -11.13 12.58 11.66
N GLY A 74 -12.21 12.19 12.35
CA GLY A 74 -12.33 10.86 12.92
C GLY A 74 -11.53 10.65 14.22
N PRO A 75 -11.17 9.41 14.55
CA PRO A 75 -10.59 9.05 15.84
C PRO A 75 -9.10 9.45 15.95
N VAL A 76 -8.84 10.67 16.40
CA VAL A 76 -7.47 11.22 16.58
C VAL A 76 -6.57 10.29 17.40
N ASP A 77 -7.14 9.59 18.38
CA ASP A 77 -6.40 8.64 19.25
C ASP A 77 -5.84 7.45 18.45
N VAL A 78 -6.32 7.20 17.23
CA VAL A 78 -5.87 6.11 16.37
C VAL A 78 -4.75 6.61 15.45
N HIS A 79 -4.99 7.65 14.65
CA HIS A 79 -4.06 8.10 13.59
C HIS A 79 -3.25 9.35 13.97
N GLY A 80 -3.50 9.97 15.12
CA GLY A 80 -2.73 11.11 15.62
C GLY A 80 -2.87 12.42 14.82
N VAL A 81 -3.80 12.49 13.85
CA VAL A 81 -4.03 13.70 13.04
C VAL A 81 -5.12 14.53 13.67
N THR A 82 -4.74 15.67 14.26
CA THR A 82 -5.71 16.66 14.79
C THR A 82 -6.27 17.54 13.67
N PRO A 83 -7.45 18.19 13.87
CA PRO A 83 -7.99 19.16 12.90
C PRO A 83 -6.96 20.25 12.55
N ASP A 84 -6.30 20.86 13.55
CA ASP A 84 -5.28 21.89 13.32
C ASP A 84 -4.08 21.40 12.50
N ARG A 85 -3.74 20.11 12.62
CA ARG A 85 -2.70 19.49 11.80
C ARG A 85 -3.19 19.27 10.38
N SER A 86 -4.39 18.73 10.20
CA SER A 86 -5.01 18.50 8.90
C SER A 86 -5.18 19.81 8.10
N ASP A 87 -5.52 20.92 8.74
CA ASP A 87 -5.65 22.22 8.08
C ASP A 87 -4.37 22.72 7.37
N ARG A 88 -3.22 22.13 7.72
CA ARG A 88 -1.90 22.44 7.10
C ARG A 88 -1.56 21.50 5.94
N GLY A 89 -2.39 20.50 5.69
CA GLY A 89 -2.21 19.54 4.62
C GLY A 89 -2.48 20.13 3.23
N TYR A 90 -2.14 19.37 2.22
CA TYR A 90 -2.49 19.67 0.84
C TYR A 90 -3.99 19.46 0.60
N GLU A 91 -4.58 20.22 -0.29
CA GLU A 91 -5.91 19.90 -0.80
C GLU A 91 -5.91 18.49 -1.41
N GLU A 92 -7.02 17.75 -1.24
CA GLU A 92 -7.11 16.32 -1.62
C GLU A 92 -6.62 16.08 -3.07
N GLY A 93 -7.09 16.91 -4.02
CA GLY A 93 -6.70 16.78 -5.41
C GLY A 93 -5.20 16.95 -5.65
N GLU A 94 -4.57 17.91 -5.00
CA GLU A 94 -3.13 18.15 -5.11
C GLU A 94 -2.33 16.98 -4.54
N ALA A 95 -2.70 16.50 -3.35
CA ALA A 95 -2.02 15.37 -2.72
C ALA A 95 -2.11 14.10 -3.57
N VAL A 96 -3.30 13.80 -4.12
CA VAL A 96 -3.51 12.64 -4.99
C VAL A 96 -2.70 12.77 -6.29
N GLU A 97 -2.65 13.95 -6.91
CA GLU A 97 -1.83 14.16 -8.10
C GLU A 97 -0.33 13.93 -7.82
N ARG A 98 0.16 14.44 -6.69
CA ARG A 98 1.55 14.22 -6.23
C ARG A 98 1.81 12.74 -6.00
N PHE A 99 0.85 12.04 -5.38
CA PHE A 99 0.95 10.59 -5.17
C PHE A 99 0.97 9.82 -6.50
N LEU A 100 0.12 10.15 -7.46
CA LEU A 100 0.15 9.50 -8.78
C LEU A 100 1.48 9.73 -9.52
N ALA A 101 2.07 10.93 -9.39
CA ALA A 101 3.38 11.23 -9.96
C ALA A 101 4.51 10.42 -9.31
N TYR A 102 4.40 10.12 -8.01
CA TYR A 102 5.29 9.23 -7.28
C TYR A 102 5.05 7.76 -7.63
N LEU A 103 3.80 7.31 -7.63
CA LEU A 103 3.38 5.93 -7.86
C LEU A 103 3.79 5.42 -9.24
N ARG A 104 3.52 6.20 -10.29
CA ARG A 104 3.75 5.80 -11.68
C ARG A 104 3.12 4.44 -12.00
N ASP A 105 3.86 3.54 -12.60
CA ASP A 105 3.47 2.15 -12.90
C ASP A 105 3.87 1.14 -11.80
N GLY A 106 4.34 1.62 -10.65
CA GLY A 106 4.75 0.77 -9.54
C GLY A 106 3.66 -0.21 -9.11
N VAL A 107 4.04 -1.40 -8.67
CA VAL A 107 3.11 -2.38 -8.09
C VAL A 107 2.81 -1.96 -6.67
N ILE A 108 1.54 -1.72 -6.36
CA ILE A 108 1.10 -1.33 -5.03
C ILE A 108 1.15 -2.55 -4.10
N VAL A 109 1.79 -2.39 -2.96
CA VAL A 109 1.82 -3.38 -1.88
C VAL A 109 1.25 -2.75 -0.62
N GLY A 110 0.45 -3.48 0.13
CA GLY A 110 -0.04 -3.03 1.43
C GLY A 110 -0.51 -4.19 2.28
N HIS A 111 -1.03 -3.86 3.43
CA HIS A 111 -1.69 -4.81 4.32
C HIS A 111 -3.17 -4.49 4.35
N HIS A 112 -4.02 -5.39 3.83
CA HIS A 112 -5.44 -5.13 3.54
C HIS A 112 -5.62 -3.94 2.57
N ILE A 113 -4.76 -3.87 1.56
CA ILE A 113 -4.59 -2.75 0.63
C ILE A 113 -5.84 -2.38 -0.15
N GLY A 114 -6.83 -3.24 -0.22
CA GLY A 114 -8.09 -2.96 -0.90
C GLY A 114 -8.82 -1.72 -0.37
N HIS A 115 -8.68 -1.42 0.92
CA HIS A 115 -9.23 -0.20 1.52
C HIS A 115 -8.56 1.05 0.94
N ASP A 116 -7.24 1.12 0.98
CA ASP A 116 -6.45 2.27 0.52
C ASP A 116 -6.69 2.56 -0.97
N VAL A 117 -6.70 1.51 -1.78
CA VAL A 117 -7.02 1.62 -3.22
C VAL A 117 -8.43 2.18 -3.42
N SER A 118 -9.41 1.71 -2.64
CA SER A 118 -10.79 2.20 -2.73
C SER A 118 -10.89 3.66 -2.33
N MET A 119 -10.16 4.11 -1.30
CA MET A 119 -10.12 5.50 -0.87
C MET A 119 -9.47 6.41 -1.91
N LEU A 120 -8.36 5.97 -2.54
CA LEU A 120 -7.70 6.70 -3.62
C LEU A 120 -8.57 6.81 -4.88
N ASP A 121 -9.26 5.72 -5.26
CA ASP A 121 -10.19 5.73 -6.38
C ASP A 121 -11.37 6.69 -6.12
N ALA A 122 -11.89 6.71 -4.89
CA ALA A 122 -12.94 7.65 -4.51
C ALA A 122 -12.45 9.12 -4.52
N ALA A 123 -11.19 9.36 -4.13
CA ALA A 123 -10.59 10.69 -4.22
C ALA A 123 -10.46 11.13 -5.69
N LEU A 124 -10.03 10.25 -6.59
CA LEU A 124 -9.97 10.51 -8.03
C LEU A 124 -11.35 10.81 -8.62
N GLU A 125 -12.39 10.10 -8.20
CA GLU A 125 -13.78 10.35 -8.60
C GLU A 125 -14.25 11.73 -8.12
N ARG A 126 -13.95 12.13 -6.87
CA ARG A 126 -14.27 13.46 -6.33
C ARG A 126 -13.58 14.60 -7.09
N MET A 127 -12.41 14.35 -7.66
CA MET A 127 -11.72 15.30 -8.55
C MET A 127 -12.42 15.45 -9.92
N GLY A 128 -13.50 14.72 -10.18
CA GLY A 128 -14.21 14.73 -11.45
C GLY A 128 -13.45 14.02 -12.59
N THR A 129 -12.54 13.11 -12.25
CA THR A 129 -11.80 12.33 -13.25
C THR A 129 -12.53 11.03 -13.56
N ASP A 130 -12.26 10.48 -14.76
CA ASP A 130 -12.66 9.14 -15.17
C ASP A 130 -11.57 8.09 -14.90
N VAL A 131 -10.56 8.47 -14.13
CA VAL A 131 -9.38 7.63 -13.83
C VAL A 131 -9.63 6.82 -12.58
N ARG A 132 -9.20 5.57 -12.62
CA ARG A 132 -9.03 4.69 -11.48
C ARG A 132 -7.59 4.19 -11.44
N LEU A 133 -7.15 3.73 -10.29
CA LEU A 133 -5.85 3.09 -10.18
C LEU A 133 -5.80 1.85 -11.07
N ARG A 134 -4.75 1.74 -11.87
CA ARG A 134 -4.51 0.65 -12.81
C ARG A 134 -3.33 -0.22 -12.41
N ASN A 135 -2.67 0.14 -11.33
CA ASN A 135 -1.54 -0.57 -10.77
C ASN A 135 -1.97 -1.96 -10.31
N ARG A 136 -1.09 -2.93 -10.51
CA ARG A 136 -1.25 -4.21 -9.84
C ARG A 136 -1.16 -4.00 -8.34
N THR A 137 -1.92 -4.79 -7.61
CA THR A 137 -1.91 -4.78 -6.14
C THR A 137 -1.40 -6.11 -5.61
N LEU A 138 -0.75 -6.07 -4.48
CA LEU A 138 -0.33 -7.21 -3.70
C LEU A 138 -0.68 -6.97 -2.23
N ASP A 139 -1.48 -7.87 -1.67
CA ASP A 139 -1.80 -7.85 -0.25
C ASP A 139 -0.84 -8.76 0.51
N THR A 140 -0.22 -8.24 1.57
CA THR A 140 0.72 -9.04 2.37
C THR A 140 0.03 -10.17 3.15
N ALA A 141 -1.25 -10.01 3.50
CA ALA A 141 -2.03 -11.08 4.11
C ALA A 141 -2.30 -12.20 3.10
N ASP A 142 -2.71 -11.87 1.86
CA ASP A 142 -2.95 -12.84 0.80
C ASP A 142 -1.67 -13.61 0.44
N LEU A 143 -0.55 -12.92 0.27
CA LEU A 143 0.72 -13.57 0.00
C LEU A 143 1.13 -14.51 1.15
N THR A 144 0.86 -14.13 2.40
CA THR A 144 1.12 -14.99 3.56
C THR A 144 0.28 -16.26 3.52
N TRP A 145 -1.01 -16.16 3.15
CA TRP A 145 -1.88 -17.34 3.01
C TRP A 145 -1.46 -18.26 1.87
N HIS A 146 -1.06 -17.72 0.73
CA HIS A 146 -0.50 -18.52 -0.36
C HIS A 146 0.75 -19.28 0.07
N LEU A 147 1.67 -18.62 0.76
CA LEU A 147 2.86 -19.25 1.29
C LEU A 147 2.55 -20.31 2.35
N ALA A 148 1.50 -20.10 3.15
CA ALA A 148 1.04 -21.11 4.10
C ALA A 148 0.51 -22.38 3.40
N GLN A 149 -0.23 -22.21 2.30
CA GLN A 149 -0.66 -23.35 1.48
C GLN A 149 0.52 -24.11 0.85
N ASP A 150 1.59 -23.41 0.51
CA ASP A 150 2.83 -24.03 0.01
C ASP A 150 3.66 -24.69 1.13
N GLY A 151 3.19 -24.64 2.38
CA GLY A 151 3.86 -25.25 3.52
C GLY A 151 4.97 -24.39 4.14
N ALA A 152 5.09 -23.11 3.76
CA ALA A 152 6.14 -22.22 4.25
C ALA A 152 6.08 -21.98 5.76
N PHE A 153 4.93 -22.19 6.37
CA PHE A 153 4.72 -22.02 7.82
C PHE A 153 4.45 -23.38 8.52
N ALA A 154 5.06 -24.47 8.04
CA ALA A 154 4.88 -25.79 8.64
C ALA A 154 5.22 -25.76 10.14
N GLY A 155 4.28 -26.19 11.00
CA GLY A 155 4.43 -26.15 12.46
C GLY A 155 4.09 -24.82 13.14
N VAL A 156 3.79 -23.77 12.37
CA VAL A 156 3.33 -22.47 12.88
C VAL A 156 1.80 -22.38 12.68
N LYS A 157 1.08 -22.11 13.76
CA LYS A 157 -0.36 -21.84 13.67
C LYS A 157 -0.57 -20.36 13.36
N LEU A 158 -0.93 -20.07 12.11
CA LEU A 158 -1.35 -18.71 11.75
C LEU A 158 -2.74 -18.40 12.33
N PRO A 159 -2.97 -17.19 12.87
CA PRO A 159 -4.30 -16.76 13.32
C PRO A 159 -5.22 -16.56 12.11
N HIS A 160 -6.54 -16.69 12.33
CA HIS A 160 -7.53 -16.50 11.26
C HIS A 160 -7.53 -15.11 10.63
N HIS A 161 -7.18 -14.09 11.42
CA HIS A 161 -7.01 -12.71 10.95
C HIS A 161 -5.53 -12.33 11.07
N LEU A 162 -4.91 -12.10 9.94
CA LEU A 162 -3.54 -11.61 9.87
C LEU A 162 -3.59 -10.09 9.96
N THR A 163 -3.28 -9.53 11.12
CA THR A 163 -3.05 -8.09 11.28
C THR A 163 -1.60 -7.76 10.96
N LEU A 164 -1.30 -6.50 10.67
CA LEU A 164 0.07 -6.05 10.45
C LEU A 164 0.97 -6.36 11.67
N ASP A 165 0.44 -6.17 12.89
CA ASP A 165 1.17 -6.53 14.12
C ASP A 165 1.47 -8.03 14.19
N THR A 166 0.49 -8.87 13.82
CA THR A 166 0.72 -10.33 13.76
C THR A 166 1.83 -10.70 12.78
N LEU A 167 1.86 -10.06 11.61
CA LEU A 167 2.91 -10.31 10.63
C LEU A 167 4.26 -9.74 11.10
N ALA A 168 4.27 -8.57 11.72
CA ALA A 168 5.47 -7.99 12.30
C ALA A 168 6.08 -8.94 13.35
N ASP A 169 5.26 -9.43 14.28
CA ASP A 169 5.69 -10.40 15.31
C ASP A 169 6.19 -11.70 14.68
N LEU A 170 5.47 -12.25 13.69
CA LEU A 170 5.83 -13.49 13.00
C LEU A 170 7.23 -13.42 12.35
N PHE A 171 7.56 -12.24 11.80
CA PHE A 171 8.83 -12.01 11.12
C PHE A 171 9.89 -11.30 11.97
N GLY A 172 9.62 -11.05 13.26
CA GLY A 172 10.54 -10.37 14.16
C GLY A 172 10.82 -8.92 13.73
N VAL A 173 9.83 -8.24 13.17
CA VAL A 173 9.88 -6.82 12.83
C VAL A 173 9.42 -6.03 14.06
N ILE A 174 10.27 -5.16 14.58
CA ILE A 174 9.89 -4.28 15.69
C ILE A 174 9.15 -3.07 15.09
N PRO A 175 7.86 -2.89 15.43
CA PRO A 175 7.09 -1.78 14.88
C PRO A 175 7.52 -0.46 15.53
N HIS A 176 7.76 0.54 14.71
CA HIS A 176 7.96 1.93 15.10
C HIS A 176 6.93 2.81 14.40
N ASP A 177 6.49 3.87 15.07
CA ASP A 177 5.54 4.85 14.52
C ASP A 177 4.24 4.21 13.99
N ARG A 178 3.72 3.17 14.70
CA ARG A 178 2.43 2.55 14.41
C ARG A 178 1.31 3.58 14.39
N HIS A 179 0.31 3.31 13.53
CA HIS A 179 -0.83 4.18 13.32
C HIS A 179 -0.43 5.56 12.74
N THR A 180 0.63 5.55 11.95
CA THR A 180 0.95 6.60 10.99
C THR A 180 1.14 5.96 9.63
N ALA A 181 0.63 6.58 8.57
CA ALA A 181 0.70 6.00 7.23
C ALA A 181 2.15 5.67 6.81
N SER A 182 3.10 6.57 7.07
CA SER A 182 4.52 6.31 6.75
C SER A 182 5.15 5.21 7.62
N GLY A 183 4.78 5.13 8.90
CA GLY A 183 5.25 4.09 9.81
C GLY A 183 4.71 2.71 9.41
N ASP A 184 3.41 2.60 9.14
CA ASP A 184 2.77 1.34 8.77
C ASP A 184 3.20 0.89 7.36
N ALA A 185 3.39 1.81 6.41
CA ALA A 185 4.00 1.50 5.12
C ALA A 185 5.43 0.95 5.27
N PHE A 186 6.24 1.53 6.16
CA PHE A 186 7.60 1.05 6.41
C PHE A 186 7.63 -0.33 7.08
N ILE A 187 6.79 -0.56 8.09
CA ILE A 187 6.65 -1.88 8.74
C ILE A 187 6.18 -2.91 7.71
N THR A 188 5.19 -2.56 6.89
CA THR A 188 4.69 -3.41 5.80
C THR A 188 5.81 -3.72 4.79
N ALA A 189 6.67 -2.76 4.46
CA ALA A 189 7.83 -3.00 3.58
C ALA A 189 8.83 -3.98 4.19
N LEU A 190 9.11 -3.89 5.49
CA LEU A 190 9.97 -4.85 6.20
C LEU A 190 9.38 -6.26 6.20
N VAL A 191 8.07 -6.39 6.48
CA VAL A 191 7.33 -7.65 6.39
C VAL A 191 7.36 -8.19 4.96
N PHE A 192 7.09 -7.35 3.97
CA PHE A 192 7.08 -7.71 2.56
C PHE A 192 8.44 -8.26 2.10
N LEU A 193 9.55 -7.67 2.51
CA LEU A 193 10.89 -8.21 2.23
C LEU A 193 11.10 -9.62 2.81
N ARG A 194 10.53 -9.92 3.97
CA ARG A 194 10.57 -11.27 4.55
C ARG A 194 9.74 -12.26 3.74
N LEU A 195 8.54 -11.80 3.32
CA LEU A 195 7.64 -12.59 2.47
C LEU A 195 8.28 -12.87 1.10
N LEU A 196 8.94 -11.90 0.46
CA LEU A 196 9.65 -12.12 -0.81
C LEU A 196 10.77 -13.17 -0.67
N LYS A 197 11.56 -13.10 0.42
CA LYS A 197 12.59 -14.11 0.70
C LYS A 197 11.99 -15.51 0.90
N LEU A 198 10.84 -15.59 1.56
CA LEU A 198 10.12 -16.83 1.77
C LEU A 198 9.51 -17.33 0.47
N ALA A 199 8.90 -16.46 -0.33
CA ALA A 199 8.35 -16.75 -1.64
C ALA A 199 9.40 -17.35 -2.59
N ALA A 200 10.59 -16.77 -2.62
CA ALA A 200 11.70 -17.30 -3.44
C ALA A 200 12.08 -18.75 -3.05
N ARG A 201 12.05 -19.10 -1.75
CA ARG A 201 12.30 -20.47 -1.28
C ARG A 201 11.23 -21.47 -1.73
N HIS A 202 10.02 -20.98 -2.03
CA HIS A 202 8.89 -21.74 -2.53
C HIS A 202 8.66 -21.57 -4.03
N ASN A 203 9.70 -21.14 -4.78
CA ASN A 203 9.69 -20.96 -6.23
C ASN A 203 8.67 -19.92 -6.74
N ARG A 204 8.23 -18.98 -5.90
CA ARG A 204 7.38 -17.85 -6.27
C ARG A 204 8.27 -16.64 -6.54
N THR A 205 8.82 -16.55 -7.75
CA THR A 205 9.84 -15.55 -8.12
C THR A 205 9.41 -14.59 -9.22
N THR A 206 8.16 -14.72 -9.70
CA THR A 206 7.62 -13.83 -10.74
C THR A 206 6.39 -13.08 -10.23
N LEU A 207 6.15 -11.92 -10.82
CA LEU A 207 5.11 -11.01 -10.41
C LEU A 207 3.71 -11.65 -10.44
N GLY A 208 3.38 -12.38 -11.51
CA GLY A 208 2.08 -13.01 -11.64
C GLY A 208 1.79 -14.05 -10.56
N VAL A 209 2.83 -14.73 -10.06
CA VAL A 209 2.68 -15.75 -9.01
C VAL A 209 2.52 -15.14 -7.62
N ILE A 210 3.16 -13.99 -7.34
CA ILE A 210 3.05 -13.34 -6.02
C ILE A 210 1.84 -12.41 -5.90
N CYS A 211 1.30 -11.92 -7.01
CA CYS A 211 0.13 -11.03 -7.03
C CYS A 211 -1.21 -11.77 -7.20
N GLN A 212 -1.24 -13.08 -6.97
CA GLN A 212 -2.50 -13.82 -6.99
C GLN A 212 -3.36 -13.42 -5.79
N GLU A 213 -4.65 -13.18 -6.04
CA GLU A 213 -5.62 -13.00 -4.95
C GLU A 213 -5.82 -14.33 -4.20
N PHE A 214 -5.91 -14.24 -2.89
CA PHE A 214 -6.19 -15.42 -2.06
C PHE A 214 -7.70 -15.62 -1.97
N VAL A 215 -8.17 -16.73 -2.53
CA VAL A 215 -9.57 -17.16 -2.37
C VAL A 215 -9.63 -18.19 -1.25
N ILE A 216 -10.33 -17.85 -0.17
CA ILE A 216 -10.57 -18.79 0.94
C ILE A 216 -11.37 -19.97 0.38
N PRO A 217 -10.86 -21.22 0.51
CA PRO A 217 -11.54 -22.41 -0.01
C PRO A 217 -12.83 -22.73 0.73
#